data_b5763cdc46d401871924a28421d65c54
#
_entry.id   b5763cdc46d401871924a28421d65c54
#
_cell.length_a   1.000
_cell.length_b   1.000
_cell.length_c   1.000
_cell.angle_alpha   90.00
_cell.angle_beta   90.00
_cell.angle_gamma   90.00
#
_symmetry.space_group_name_H-M   'P 1'
#
loop_
_entity.id
_entity.type
_entity.pdbx_description
1 polymer ?
#
loop_
_entity_poly.entity_id
_entity_poly.type
_entity_poly.pdbx_seq_one_letter_code
_entity_poly.pdbx_strand_id
1 'polypeptide(L)'
;MGISALYLRYRNKDELLRRLCSDGLQRYIAETEAALADRGDVWIAYLGFMRRIVEADTHSLVRRLAGTFRPSKELYREAARSQELTIKLFERVQAAGAIRSDIEVVDIALIFEQLAAVQIGSPRRTAQLRQRYLALILDALRAPNNKPLPGPPPDWKDLNSRWDR
;
A
#
# COMPACT_ATOMS: atom_id res chain seq x y z
N MET A 1 -27.65 -1.21 -3.02
CA MET A 1 -27.82 -1.97 -1.77
C MET A 1 -28.13 -0.97 -0.66
N GLY A 2 -29.27 -1.14 0.05
CA GLY A 2 -29.69 -0.19 1.08
C GLY A 2 -28.93 -0.42 2.40
N ILE A 3 -28.87 0.61 3.23
CA ILE A 3 -28.24 0.62 4.57
C ILE A 3 -28.76 -0.55 5.43
N SER A 4 -30.04 -0.93 5.30
CA SER A 4 -30.65 -2.06 6.01
C SER A 4 -29.98 -3.41 5.70
N ALA A 5 -29.50 -3.63 4.48
CA ALA A 5 -28.81 -4.88 4.12
C ALA A 5 -27.40 -4.99 4.76
N LEU A 6 -26.75 -3.87 5.03
CA LEU A 6 -25.47 -3.81 5.75
C LEU A 6 -25.66 -4.20 7.24
N TYR A 7 -26.70 -3.68 7.89
CA TYR A 7 -27.02 -4.01 9.29
C TYR A 7 -27.47 -5.47 9.51
N LEU A 8 -28.03 -6.12 8.49
CA LEU A 8 -28.35 -7.55 8.53
C LEU A 8 -27.10 -8.44 8.44
N ARG A 9 -26.03 -7.93 7.86
CA ARG A 9 -24.79 -8.71 7.60
C ARG A 9 -23.71 -8.52 8.67
N TYR A 10 -23.72 -7.38 9.36
CA TYR A 10 -22.71 -7.03 10.37
C TYR A 10 -23.36 -6.60 11.67
N ARG A 11 -22.94 -7.21 12.79
CA ARG A 11 -23.52 -6.96 14.14
C ARG A 11 -23.34 -5.52 14.62
N ASN A 12 -22.26 -4.87 14.18
CA ASN A 12 -21.95 -3.47 14.52
C ASN A 12 -20.98 -2.86 13.51
N LYS A 13 -20.76 -1.55 13.64
CA LYS A 13 -19.86 -0.77 12.78
C LYS A 13 -18.43 -1.31 12.81
N ASP A 14 -17.93 -1.66 13.99
CA ASP A 14 -16.54 -2.16 14.14
C ASP A 14 -16.30 -3.47 13.40
N GLU A 15 -17.28 -4.37 13.40
CA GLU A 15 -17.20 -5.61 12.63
C GLU A 15 -17.10 -5.34 11.13
N LEU A 16 -17.93 -4.43 10.61
CA LEU A 16 -17.85 -3.98 9.22
C LEU A 16 -16.49 -3.39 8.90
N LEU A 17 -15.96 -2.50 9.75
CA LEU A 17 -14.68 -1.85 9.53
C LEU A 17 -13.51 -2.84 9.55
N ARG A 18 -13.52 -3.79 10.50
CA ARG A 18 -12.53 -4.87 10.54
C ARG A 18 -12.57 -5.72 9.27
N ARG A 19 -13.76 -6.07 8.79
CA ARG A 19 -13.91 -6.84 7.56
C ARG A 19 -13.36 -6.10 6.34
N LEU A 20 -13.69 -4.82 6.20
CA LEU A 20 -13.17 -4.00 5.10
C LEU A 20 -11.64 -3.88 5.12
N CYS A 21 -11.05 -3.71 6.32
CA CYS A 21 -9.60 -3.68 6.46
C CYS A 21 -8.97 -5.04 6.15
N SER A 22 -9.55 -6.14 6.63
CA SER A 22 -9.09 -7.50 6.32
C SER A 22 -9.14 -7.78 4.82
N ASP A 23 -10.25 -7.48 4.15
CA ASP A 23 -10.37 -7.66 2.69
C ASP A 23 -9.31 -6.85 1.92
N GLY A 24 -9.01 -5.62 2.37
CA GLY A 24 -7.93 -4.80 1.82
C GLY A 24 -6.54 -5.41 2.01
N LEU A 25 -6.23 -5.90 3.22
CA LEU A 25 -4.97 -6.56 3.53
C LEU A 25 -4.81 -7.88 2.76
N GLN A 26 -5.84 -8.70 2.68
CA GLN A 26 -5.83 -9.96 1.92
C GLN A 26 -5.56 -9.70 0.44
N ARG A 27 -6.18 -8.67 -0.13
CA ARG A 27 -5.88 -8.27 -1.51
C ARG A 27 -4.43 -7.82 -1.68
N TYR A 28 -3.92 -7.00 -0.75
CA TYR A 28 -2.53 -6.56 -0.77
C TYR A 28 -1.55 -7.74 -0.68
N ILE A 29 -1.80 -8.67 0.23
CA ILE A 29 -1.02 -9.91 0.40
C ILE A 29 -1.00 -10.71 -0.91
N ALA A 30 -2.17 -10.96 -1.52
CA ALA A 30 -2.28 -11.72 -2.75
C ALA A 30 -1.48 -11.08 -3.91
N GLU A 31 -1.56 -9.75 -4.06
CA GLU A 31 -0.80 -9.03 -5.10
C GLU A 31 0.71 -9.07 -4.84
N THR A 32 1.12 -9.01 -3.58
CA THR A 32 2.54 -9.11 -3.20
C THR A 32 3.09 -10.51 -3.45
N GLU A 33 2.33 -11.54 -3.06
CA GLU A 33 2.69 -12.95 -3.31
C GLU A 33 2.77 -13.24 -4.81
N ALA A 34 1.84 -12.73 -5.61
CA ALA A 34 1.89 -12.85 -7.07
C ALA A 34 3.14 -12.21 -7.67
N ALA A 35 3.51 -11.00 -7.20
CA ALA A 35 4.74 -10.34 -7.64
C ALA A 35 6.00 -11.10 -7.22
N LEU A 36 6.02 -11.69 -6.01
CA LEU A 36 7.13 -12.53 -5.54
C LEU A 36 7.25 -13.85 -6.30
N ALA A 37 6.15 -14.42 -6.77
CA ALA A 37 6.12 -15.66 -7.54
C ALA A 37 6.48 -15.45 -9.03
N ASP A 38 6.41 -14.23 -9.53
CA ASP A 38 6.74 -13.89 -10.91
C ASP A 38 8.24 -14.14 -11.17
N ARG A 39 8.54 -14.97 -12.19
CA ARG A 39 9.90 -15.35 -12.60
C ARG A 39 10.43 -14.52 -13.77
N GLY A 40 9.65 -13.58 -14.27
CA GLY A 40 10.03 -12.64 -15.31
C GLY A 40 10.95 -11.53 -14.82
N ASP A 41 10.93 -10.42 -15.53
CA ASP A 41 11.69 -9.22 -15.14
C ASP A 41 11.21 -8.67 -13.81
N VAL A 42 12.13 -8.54 -12.86
CA VAL A 42 11.82 -8.13 -11.47
C VAL A 42 11.21 -6.73 -11.41
N TRP A 43 11.70 -5.81 -12.26
CA TRP A 43 11.17 -4.46 -12.32
C TRP A 43 9.75 -4.43 -12.90
N ILE A 44 9.49 -5.20 -13.95
CA ILE A 44 8.16 -5.29 -14.56
C ILE A 44 7.15 -5.92 -13.59
N ALA A 45 7.54 -6.97 -12.85
CA ALA A 45 6.71 -7.57 -11.80
C ALA A 45 6.37 -6.54 -10.72
N TYR A 46 7.37 -5.76 -10.28
CA TYR A 46 7.20 -4.69 -9.29
C TYR A 46 6.30 -3.55 -9.79
N LEU A 47 6.50 -3.09 -11.02
CA LEU A 47 5.60 -2.11 -11.67
C LEU A 47 4.15 -2.57 -11.68
N GLY A 48 3.94 -3.83 -12.05
CA GLY A 48 2.61 -4.46 -12.05
C GLY A 48 1.97 -4.44 -10.67
N PHE A 49 2.73 -4.85 -9.64
CA PHE A 49 2.30 -4.79 -8.24
C PHE A 49 1.88 -3.38 -7.83
N MET A 50 2.76 -2.38 -8.00
CA MET A 50 2.49 -1.00 -7.60
C MET A 50 1.22 -0.45 -8.26
N ARG A 51 1.02 -0.72 -9.57
CA ARG A 51 -0.16 -0.30 -10.31
C ARG A 51 -1.44 -0.91 -9.77
N ARG A 52 -1.44 -2.23 -9.49
CA ARG A 52 -2.62 -2.94 -8.96
C ARG A 52 -2.97 -2.51 -7.55
N ILE A 53 -1.99 -2.21 -6.71
CA ILE A 53 -2.24 -1.67 -5.36
C ILE A 53 -2.88 -0.28 -5.41
N VAL A 54 -2.39 0.60 -6.28
CA VAL A 54 -2.98 1.94 -6.47
C VAL A 54 -4.40 1.85 -7.07
N GLU A 55 -4.63 0.93 -8.00
CA GLU A 55 -5.96 0.68 -8.58
C GLU A 55 -6.95 0.15 -7.55
N ALA A 56 -6.50 -0.75 -6.68
CA ALA A 56 -7.31 -1.32 -5.61
C ALA A 56 -7.72 -0.32 -4.53
N ASP A 57 -7.04 0.83 -4.46
CA ASP A 57 -7.28 1.91 -3.47
C ASP A 57 -7.31 1.46 -2.01
N THR A 58 -6.55 0.42 -1.67
CA THR A 58 -6.50 -0.16 -0.32
C THR A 58 -6.01 0.84 0.72
N HIS A 59 -5.07 1.71 0.36
CA HIS A 59 -4.47 2.70 1.26
C HIS A 59 -5.41 3.86 1.61
N SER A 60 -6.35 4.24 0.73
CA SER A 60 -7.38 5.23 1.07
C SER A 60 -8.26 4.76 2.22
N LEU A 61 -8.61 3.47 2.25
CA LEU A 61 -9.41 2.89 3.31
C LEU A 61 -8.63 2.90 4.64
N VAL A 62 -7.39 2.41 4.63
CA VAL A 62 -6.52 2.39 5.84
C VAL A 62 -6.36 3.80 6.42
N ARG A 63 -6.07 4.80 5.59
CA ARG A 63 -5.96 6.20 6.04
C ARG A 63 -7.23 6.73 6.70
N ARG A 64 -8.41 6.40 6.15
CA ARG A 64 -9.70 6.90 6.67
C ARG A 64 -10.10 6.20 7.96
N LEU A 65 -9.66 4.96 8.15
CA LEU A 65 -10.08 4.12 9.27
C LEU A 65 -9.08 4.09 10.42
N ALA A 66 -7.86 4.62 10.24
CA ALA A 66 -6.86 4.72 11.28
C ALA A 66 -7.44 5.42 12.52
N GLY A 67 -7.33 4.77 13.69
CA GLY A 67 -7.83 5.31 14.96
C GLY A 67 -9.36 5.30 15.14
N THR A 68 -10.15 4.83 14.16
CA THR A 68 -11.63 4.86 14.24
C THR A 68 -12.26 3.59 14.83
N PHE A 69 -11.50 2.51 14.97
CA PHE A 69 -11.93 1.24 15.58
C PHE A 69 -10.76 0.49 16.20
N ARG A 70 -11.05 -0.53 17.02
CA ARG A 70 -10.01 -1.40 17.59
C ARG A 70 -9.76 -2.61 16.67
N PRO A 71 -8.54 -2.78 16.14
CA PRO A 71 -8.17 -3.95 15.35
C PRO A 71 -8.29 -5.24 16.17
N SER A 72 -8.67 -6.34 15.50
CA SER A 72 -8.65 -7.67 16.12
C SER A 72 -7.26 -8.29 16.05
N LYS A 73 -7.03 -9.37 16.81
CA LYS A 73 -5.76 -10.14 16.76
C LYS A 73 -5.50 -10.71 15.36
N GLU A 74 -6.56 -11.09 14.64
CA GLU A 74 -6.49 -11.57 13.26
C GLU A 74 -5.99 -10.45 12.34
N LEU A 75 -6.56 -9.26 12.46
CA LEU A 75 -6.16 -8.10 11.64
C LEU A 75 -4.70 -7.71 11.89
N TYR A 76 -4.21 -7.80 13.12
CA TYR A 76 -2.79 -7.60 13.43
C TYR A 76 -1.90 -8.65 12.77
N ARG A 77 -2.32 -9.94 12.74
CA ARG A 77 -1.56 -11.00 12.04
C ARG A 77 -1.51 -10.77 10.53
N GLU A 78 -2.63 -10.37 9.93
CA GLU A 78 -2.69 -10.01 8.50
C GLU A 78 -1.79 -8.81 8.20
N ALA A 79 -1.81 -7.78 9.03
CA ALA A 79 -0.93 -6.61 8.88
C ALA A 79 0.56 -7.00 8.98
N ALA A 80 0.93 -7.81 9.96
CA ALA A 80 2.29 -8.32 10.11
C ALA A 80 2.74 -9.16 8.89
N ARG A 81 1.84 -10.03 8.37
CA ARG A 81 2.11 -10.81 7.15
C ARG A 81 2.29 -9.93 5.93
N SER A 82 1.42 -8.92 5.77
CA SER A 82 1.53 -7.93 4.70
C SER A 82 2.87 -7.20 4.74
N GLN A 83 3.29 -6.75 5.93
CA GLN A 83 4.59 -6.09 6.13
C GLN A 83 5.76 -6.99 5.77
N GLU A 84 5.78 -8.24 6.24
CA GLU A 84 6.82 -9.22 5.93
C GLU A 84 6.98 -9.44 4.42
N LEU A 85 5.88 -9.61 3.71
CA LEU A 85 5.88 -9.82 2.26
C LEU A 85 6.34 -8.58 1.50
N THR A 86 5.95 -7.39 1.97
CA THR A 86 6.38 -6.11 1.38
C THR A 86 7.89 -5.94 1.49
N ILE A 87 8.47 -6.25 2.66
CA ILE A 87 9.92 -6.22 2.87
C ILE A 87 10.61 -7.18 1.89
N LYS A 88 10.15 -8.43 1.80
CA LYS A 88 10.71 -9.43 0.88
C LYS A 88 10.65 -9.00 -0.58
N LEU A 89 9.54 -8.42 -1.01
CA LEU A 89 9.42 -7.91 -2.38
C LEU A 89 10.37 -6.75 -2.64
N PHE A 90 10.47 -5.82 -1.70
CA PHE A 90 11.38 -4.68 -1.79
C PHE A 90 12.85 -5.13 -1.85
N GLU A 91 13.27 -6.02 -0.95
CA GLU A 91 14.62 -6.60 -0.93
C GLU A 91 14.97 -7.30 -2.25
N ARG A 92 14.01 -8.04 -2.84
CA ARG A 92 14.18 -8.68 -4.15
C ARG A 92 14.47 -7.66 -5.26
N VAL A 93 13.75 -6.55 -5.28
CA VAL A 93 13.91 -5.49 -6.29
C VAL A 93 15.23 -4.75 -6.08
N GLN A 94 15.61 -4.51 -4.83
CA GLN A 94 16.88 -3.90 -4.45
C GLN A 94 18.08 -4.79 -4.83
N ALA A 95 18.00 -6.07 -4.49
CA ALA A 95 19.04 -7.06 -4.83
C ALA A 95 19.25 -7.21 -6.35
N ALA A 96 18.20 -7.02 -7.15
CA ALA A 96 18.29 -6.99 -8.60
C ALA A 96 18.89 -5.68 -9.15
N GLY A 97 19.19 -4.69 -8.31
CA GLY A 97 19.65 -3.37 -8.73
C GLY A 97 18.63 -2.61 -9.58
N ALA A 98 17.36 -2.94 -9.49
CA ALA A 98 16.30 -2.39 -10.32
C ALA A 98 15.71 -1.09 -9.75
N ILE A 99 15.85 -0.86 -8.44
CA ILE A 99 15.40 0.34 -7.73
C ILE A 99 16.61 1.06 -7.12
N ARG A 100 16.52 2.37 -6.94
CA ARG A 100 17.58 3.18 -6.32
C ARG A 100 17.90 2.67 -4.91
N SER A 101 19.16 2.78 -4.49
CA SER A 101 19.69 2.20 -3.25
C SER A 101 19.54 3.09 -2.01
N ASP A 102 19.13 4.35 -2.19
CA ASP A 102 19.02 5.36 -1.12
C ASP A 102 17.59 5.55 -0.61
N ILE A 103 16.74 4.54 -0.80
CA ILE A 103 15.38 4.47 -0.27
C ILE A 103 15.17 3.21 0.57
N GLU A 104 14.19 3.28 1.44
CA GLU A 104 13.76 2.18 2.31
C GLU A 104 12.33 1.73 1.94
N VAL A 105 11.95 0.55 2.40
CA VAL A 105 10.61 0.01 2.17
C VAL A 105 9.49 0.93 2.69
N VAL A 106 9.77 1.72 3.72
CA VAL A 106 8.83 2.68 4.31
C VAL A 106 8.56 3.87 3.37
N ASP A 107 9.52 4.26 2.54
CA ASP A 107 9.29 5.25 1.47
C ASP A 107 8.17 4.80 0.54
N ILE A 108 8.14 3.52 0.18
CA ILE A 108 7.09 2.95 -0.68
C ILE A 108 5.71 3.02 -0.01
N ALA A 109 5.65 2.76 1.30
CA ALA A 109 4.40 2.90 2.05
C ALA A 109 3.89 4.35 2.03
N LEU A 110 4.77 5.33 2.23
CA LEU A 110 4.43 6.75 2.17
C LEU A 110 4.04 7.21 0.76
N ILE A 111 4.65 6.66 -0.29
CA ILE A 111 4.25 6.91 -1.67
C ILE A 111 2.80 6.46 -1.91
N PHE A 112 2.42 5.26 -1.46
CA PHE A 112 1.05 4.80 -1.57
C PHE A 112 0.07 5.72 -0.84
N GLU A 113 0.44 6.24 0.31
CA GLU A 113 -0.40 7.17 1.07
C GLU A 113 -0.55 8.53 0.38
N GLN A 114 0.54 9.06 -0.18
CA GLN A 114 0.49 10.30 -0.96
C GLN A 114 -0.44 10.13 -2.16
N LEU A 115 -0.35 9.01 -2.87
CA LEU A 115 -1.24 8.71 -4.00
C LEU A 115 -2.69 8.54 -3.55
N ALA A 116 -2.93 7.88 -2.41
CA ALA A 116 -4.27 7.75 -1.83
C ALA A 116 -4.87 9.11 -1.40
N ALA A 117 -4.03 10.10 -1.08
CA ALA A 117 -4.47 11.46 -0.76
C ALA A 117 -4.99 12.24 -1.98
N VAL A 118 -4.60 11.86 -3.18
CA VAL A 118 -5.10 12.48 -4.41
C VAL A 118 -6.58 12.16 -4.58
N GLN A 119 -7.43 13.18 -4.45
CA GLN A 119 -8.88 13.10 -4.64
C GLN A 119 -9.33 14.35 -5.40
N ILE A 120 -9.42 14.25 -6.73
CA ILE A 120 -9.70 15.38 -7.62
C ILE A 120 -10.75 14.98 -8.65
N GLY A 121 -11.86 15.69 -8.68
CA GLY A 121 -12.94 15.48 -9.64
C GLY A 121 -13.70 14.16 -9.39
N SER A 122 -14.14 13.52 -10.48
CA SER A 122 -14.86 12.23 -10.39
C SER A 122 -13.95 11.09 -9.91
N PRO A 123 -14.52 9.97 -9.39
CA PRO A 123 -13.74 8.77 -9.04
C PRO A 123 -12.87 8.27 -10.20
N ARG A 124 -13.39 8.30 -11.42
CA ARG A 124 -12.64 7.93 -12.64
C ARG A 124 -11.43 8.86 -12.85
N ARG A 125 -11.63 10.19 -12.69
CA ARG A 125 -10.54 11.16 -12.86
C ARG A 125 -9.48 11.01 -11.78
N THR A 126 -9.89 10.81 -10.55
CA THR A 126 -9.00 10.51 -9.41
C THR A 126 -8.13 9.28 -9.71
N ALA A 127 -8.73 8.16 -10.15
CA ALA A 127 -7.98 6.95 -10.49
C ALA A 127 -6.96 7.20 -11.61
N GLN A 128 -7.33 7.93 -12.67
CA GLN A 128 -6.41 8.29 -13.76
C GLN A 128 -5.23 9.13 -13.26
N LEU A 129 -5.48 10.10 -12.40
CA LEU A 129 -4.42 10.95 -11.84
C LEU A 129 -3.48 10.16 -10.95
N ARG A 130 -3.98 9.29 -10.09
CA ARG A 130 -3.16 8.42 -9.25
C ARG A 130 -2.21 7.54 -10.08
N GLN A 131 -2.70 6.93 -11.15
CA GLN A 131 -1.86 6.14 -12.07
C GLN A 131 -0.83 7.01 -12.80
N ARG A 132 -1.19 8.24 -13.19
CA ARG A 132 -0.26 9.17 -13.82
C ARG A 132 0.88 9.57 -12.87
N TYR A 133 0.54 9.95 -11.63
CA TYR A 133 1.57 10.31 -10.64
C TYR A 133 2.39 9.10 -10.20
N LEU A 134 1.78 7.92 -10.11
CA LEU A 134 2.54 6.70 -9.88
C LEU A 134 3.59 6.48 -10.97
N ALA A 135 3.25 6.67 -12.25
CA ALA A 135 4.23 6.53 -13.34
C ALA A 135 5.42 7.48 -13.19
N LEU A 136 5.18 8.75 -12.84
CA LEU A 136 6.24 9.72 -12.57
C LEU A 136 7.15 9.30 -11.41
N ILE A 137 6.54 8.79 -10.33
CA ILE A 137 7.29 8.31 -9.16
C ILE A 137 8.11 7.07 -9.52
N LEU A 138 7.55 6.12 -10.25
CA LEU A 138 8.26 4.90 -10.66
C LEU A 138 9.46 5.20 -11.54
N ASP A 139 9.39 6.19 -12.43
CA ASP A 139 10.55 6.65 -13.20
C ASP A 139 11.65 7.21 -12.28
N ALA A 140 11.28 7.97 -11.25
CA ALA A 140 12.22 8.50 -10.27
C ALA A 140 12.82 7.42 -9.34
N LEU A 141 12.11 6.33 -9.10
CA LEU A 141 12.56 5.21 -8.27
C LEU A 141 13.50 4.25 -8.99
N ARG A 142 13.49 4.24 -10.33
CA ARG A 142 14.26 3.29 -11.13
C ARG A 142 15.75 3.58 -11.02
N ALA A 143 16.57 2.52 -10.89
CA ALA A 143 18.03 2.63 -10.99
C ALA A 143 18.50 2.62 -12.47
N PRO A 144 19.67 3.25 -12.78
CA PRO A 144 20.47 4.05 -11.87
C PRO A 144 19.90 5.45 -11.67
N ASN A 145 20.00 5.97 -10.44
CA ASN A 145 19.68 7.38 -10.15
C ASN A 145 20.86 8.01 -9.40
N ASN A 146 21.39 9.08 -9.94
CA ASN A 146 22.69 9.62 -9.55
C ASN A 146 22.61 10.76 -8.51
N LYS A 147 21.41 11.22 -8.17
CA LYS A 147 21.26 12.28 -7.16
C LYS A 147 20.71 11.67 -5.87
N PRO A 148 21.46 11.79 -4.75
CA PRO A 148 20.96 11.33 -3.46
C PRO A 148 19.73 12.12 -3.03
N LEU A 149 18.83 11.45 -2.30
CA LEU A 149 17.68 12.13 -1.69
C LEU A 149 18.12 12.95 -0.48
N PRO A 150 17.46 14.08 -0.21
CA PRO A 150 17.74 14.88 0.98
C PRO A 150 17.19 14.22 2.23
N GLY A 151 17.95 14.30 3.33
CA GLY A 151 17.54 13.80 4.64
C GLY A 151 17.61 12.28 4.78
N PRO A 152 17.36 11.76 5.98
CA PRO A 152 17.31 10.34 6.24
C PRO A 152 16.02 9.71 5.69
N PRO A 153 16.02 8.42 5.31
CA PRO A 153 14.80 7.71 4.97
C PRO A 153 13.89 7.56 6.19
N PRO A 154 12.57 7.40 5.99
CA PRO A 154 11.64 7.15 7.07
C PRO A 154 11.79 5.75 7.64
N ASP A 155 11.43 5.58 8.92
CA ASP A 155 11.39 4.28 9.58
C ASP A 155 9.93 3.84 9.91
N TRP A 156 9.78 2.61 10.41
CA TRP A 156 8.48 2.08 10.82
C TRP A 156 7.85 2.83 11.99
N LYS A 157 8.66 3.46 12.84
CA LYS A 157 8.17 4.27 13.96
C LYS A 157 7.51 5.54 13.44
N ASP A 158 8.10 6.19 12.43
CA ASP A 158 7.49 7.35 11.75
C ASP A 158 6.11 6.98 11.21
N LEU A 159 6.00 5.83 10.52
CA LEU A 159 4.76 5.37 9.92
C LEU A 159 3.70 5.01 10.97
N ASN A 160 4.09 4.37 12.07
CA ASN A 160 3.19 3.85 13.09
C ASN A 160 2.76 4.90 14.11
N SER A 161 3.51 6.00 14.28
CA SER A 161 3.25 7.04 15.29
C SER A 161 1.83 7.63 15.24
N ARG A 162 1.17 7.58 14.10
CA ARG A 162 -0.22 8.04 13.92
C ARG A 162 -1.29 7.10 14.51
N TRP A 163 -0.92 5.84 14.84
CA TRP A 163 -1.83 4.87 15.45
C TRP A 163 -1.81 4.93 16.97
N ASP A 164 -0.83 5.63 17.55
CA ASP A 164 -0.59 5.77 19.00
C ASP A 164 -1.42 6.90 19.63
N ARG A 165 -2.43 7.45 18.92
CA ARG A 165 -3.32 8.54 19.39
C ARG A 165 -4.62 8.02 19.96
#